data_c0ad6f8cda3c600515aa1f02d78590a2
#
_entry.id   c0ad6f8cda3c600515aa1f02d78590a2
#
_cell.length_a   1.000
_cell.length_b   1.000
_cell.length_c   1.000
_cell.angle_alpha   90.00
_cell.angle_beta   90.00
_cell.angle_gamma   90.00
#
_symmetry.space_group_name_H-M   'P 1'
#
loop_
_entity.id
_entity.type
_entity.pdbx_description
1 polymer ?
#
loop_
_entity_poly.entity_id
_entity_poly.type
_entity_poly.pdbx_seq_one_letter_code
_entity_poly.pdbx_strand_id
1 'polypeptide(L)'
;MTRGVPGTHDIDLMLKFFKKIKSKKFRSLEVPKFNKAMDDRCKKSLWYKLKFRPDVVIFEGWCVGAKPQTAKQLKKPINSLEKVYDQGLKWRTHVNNQLKTKYKTLFNQLDGLLYLKAKNFNLLRNWRLKQERKLW
;
A
#
# COMPACT_ATOMS: atom_id res chain seq x y z
N MET A 1 -10.38 -2.67 -11.23
CA MET A 1 -9.66 -3.65 -10.36
C MET A 1 -9.68 -3.09 -8.95
N THR A 2 -10.29 -3.78 -8.02
CA THR A 2 -10.38 -3.36 -6.61
C THR A 2 -8.99 -3.27 -5.99
N ARG A 3 -8.72 -2.24 -5.19
CA ARG A 3 -7.46 -2.08 -4.48
C ARG A 3 -7.28 -3.20 -3.46
N GLY A 4 -6.09 -3.73 -3.37
CA GLY A 4 -5.82 -4.81 -2.44
C GLY A 4 -4.33 -5.13 -2.34
N VAL A 5 -3.94 -6.26 -2.91
CA VAL A 5 -2.57 -6.77 -2.87
C VAL A 5 -1.57 -5.90 -3.66
N PRO A 6 -0.25 -6.06 -3.44
CA PRO A 6 0.76 -5.42 -4.28
C PRO A 6 0.54 -5.71 -5.77
N GLY A 7 0.59 -4.66 -6.59
CA GLY A 7 0.27 -4.70 -8.01
C GLY A 7 -1.08 -4.04 -8.37
N THR A 8 -1.89 -3.68 -7.36
CA THR A 8 -3.20 -3.01 -7.57
C THR A 8 -3.15 -1.51 -7.26
N HIS A 9 -2.01 -0.97 -6.84
CA HIS A 9 -1.83 0.44 -6.51
C HIS A 9 -1.07 1.19 -7.64
N ASP A 10 -1.34 2.48 -7.77
CA ASP A 10 -0.62 3.36 -8.70
C ASP A 10 0.74 3.77 -8.12
N ILE A 11 1.70 2.85 -8.21
CA ILE A 11 3.05 3.05 -7.67
C ILE A 11 3.79 4.17 -8.40
N ASP A 12 3.55 4.33 -9.69
CA ASP A 12 4.22 5.37 -10.48
C ASP A 12 3.81 6.78 -10.01
N LEU A 13 2.53 6.96 -9.64
CA LEU A 13 2.04 8.19 -9.03
C LEU A 13 2.67 8.42 -7.65
N MET A 14 2.78 7.37 -6.83
CA MET A 14 3.41 7.45 -5.51
C MET A 14 4.89 7.82 -5.62
N LEU A 15 5.63 7.21 -6.55
CA LEU A 15 7.03 7.55 -6.81
C LEU A 15 7.21 9.00 -7.26
N LYS A 16 6.32 9.49 -8.14
CA LYS A 16 6.31 10.91 -8.55
C LYS A 16 6.05 11.83 -7.35
N PHE A 17 5.15 11.44 -6.46
CA PHE A 17 4.85 12.17 -5.22
C PHE A 17 6.10 12.27 -4.33
N PHE A 18 6.75 11.13 -4.00
CA PHE A 18 7.96 11.13 -3.18
C PHE A 18 9.10 11.91 -3.81
N LYS A 19 9.31 11.80 -5.12
CA LYS A 19 10.31 12.58 -5.84
C LYS A 19 10.07 14.09 -5.70
N LYS A 20 8.83 14.53 -5.79
CA LYS A 20 8.47 15.96 -5.65
C LYS A 20 8.65 16.44 -4.21
N ILE A 21 8.18 15.68 -3.22
CA ILE A 21 8.24 16.09 -1.82
C ILE A 21 9.69 16.15 -1.28
N LYS A 22 10.57 15.27 -1.78
CA LYS A 22 12.00 15.26 -1.45
C LYS A 22 12.83 16.28 -2.25
N SER A 23 12.22 16.96 -3.21
CA SER A 23 12.93 17.93 -4.06
C SER A 23 13.38 19.15 -3.24
N LYS A 24 14.64 19.57 -3.40
CA LYS A 24 15.16 20.82 -2.84
C LYS A 24 14.42 22.05 -3.40
N LYS A 25 13.90 21.96 -4.63
CA LYS A 25 13.13 23.02 -5.32
C LYS A 25 11.62 22.81 -5.16
N PHE A 26 11.17 22.42 -3.94
CA PHE A 26 9.75 22.26 -3.67
C PHE A 26 9.02 23.61 -3.76
N ARG A 27 7.94 23.66 -4.57
CA ARG A 27 7.07 24.83 -4.67
C ARG A 27 5.67 24.52 -4.14
N SER A 28 5.04 23.50 -4.71
CA SER A 28 3.75 23.00 -4.27
C SER A 28 3.54 21.59 -4.80
N LEU A 29 2.66 20.84 -4.15
CA LEU A 29 2.36 19.46 -4.51
C LEU A 29 0.87 19.20 -4.42
N GLU A 30 0.29 18.67 -5.48
CA GLU A 30 -1.08 18.15 -5.46
C GLU A 30 -1.07 16.73 -4.89
N VAL A 31 -1.81 16.52 -3.79
CA VAL A 31 -1.92 15.23 -3.11
C VAL A 31 -3.19 14.53 -3.60
N PRO A 32 -3.08 13.37 -4.25
CA PRO A 32 -4.22 12.63 -4.75
C PRO A 32 -5.24 12.32 -3.66
N LYS A 33 -6.50 12.57 -3.94
CA LYS A 33 -7.63 12.23 -3.06
C LYS A 33 -8.40 11.06 -3.67
N PHE A 34 -8.73 10.08 -2.84
CA PHE A 34 -9.50 8.91 -3.22
C PHE A 34 -10.90 8.96 -2.60
N ASN A 35 -11.92 8.62 -3.37
CA ASN A 35 -13.30 8.51 -2.90
C ASN A 35 -13.63 7.02 -2.65
N LYS A 36 -13.78 6.63 -1.41
CA LYS A 36 -14.08 5.24 -1.04
C LYS A 36 -15.47 4.79 -1.45
N ALA A 37 -16.45 5.70 -1.49
CA ALA A 37 -17.81 5.38 -1.87
C ALA A 37 -17.93 5.05 -3.37
N MET A 38 -17.12 5.71 -4.20
CA MET A 38 -17.08 5.47 -5.66
C MET A 38 -16.00 4.48 -6.07
N ASP A 39 -15.20 4.01 -5.12
CA ASP A 39 -14.00 3.17 -5.32
C ASP A 39 -13.05 3.70 -6.41
N ASP A 40 -12.94 5.03 -6.51
CA ASP A 40 -12.12 5.68 -7.53
C ASP A 40 -11.44 6.96 -7.00
N ARG A 41 -10.51 7.45 -7.79
CA ARG A 41 -9.77 8.69 -7.53
C ARG A 41 -10.64 9.90 -7.82
N CYS A 42 -10.67 10.85 -6.90
CA CYS A 42 -11.34 12.12 -7.13
C CYS A 42 -10.73 12.88 -8.33
N LYS A 43 -11.52 13.73 -8.99
CA LYS A 43 -11.02 14.68 -9.99
C LYS A 43 -9.90 15.54 -9.39
N LYS A 44 -8.90 15.91 -10.20
CA LYS A 44 -7.75 16.69 -9.74
C LYS A 44 -8.11 18.01 -9.05
N SER A 45 -9.21 18.64 -9.45
CA SER A 45 -9.73 19.86 -8.80
C SER A 45 -10.05 19.67 -7.31
N LEU A 46 -10.28 18.43 -6.87
CA LEU A 46 -10.58 18.07 -5.48
C LEU A 46 -9.35 17.57 -4.70
N TRP A 47 -8.18 17.54 -5.32
CA TRP A 47 -6.95 17.13 -4.65
C TRP A 47 -6.47 18.20 -3.70
N TYR A 48 -5.83 17.79 -2.60
CA TYR A 48 -5.24 18.74 -1.67
C TYR A 48 -4.00 19.38 -2.29
N LYS A 49 -3.88 20.70 -2.14
CA LYS A 49 -2.69 21.43 -2.57
C LYS A 49 -1.81 21.71 -1.36
N LEU A 50 -0.68 21.03 -1.29
CA LEU A 50 0.34 21.25 -0.29
C LEU A 50 1.21 22.43 -0.73
N LYS A 51 1.15 23.54 0.00
CA LYS A 51 1.85 24.80 -0.34
C LYS A 51 3.27 24.85 0.24
N PHE A 52 3.50 24.13 1.33
CA PHE A 52 4.78 24.09 2.04
C PHE A 52 5.29 22.66 2.08
N ARG A 53 6.62 22.50 2.08
CA ARG A 53 7.24 21.19 2.23
C ARG A 53 7.06 20.73 3.67
N PRO A 54 6.52 19.54 3.93
CA PRO A 54 6.41 19.00 5.27
C PRO A 54 7.78 18.53 5.76
N ASP A 55 8.03 18.64 7.07
CA ASP A 55 9.22 18.10 7.73
C ASP A 55 9.12 16.58 7.86
N VAL A 56 7.90 16.06 8.08
CA VAL A 56 7.62 14.64 8.27
C VAL A 56 6.50 14.20 7.34
N VAL A 57 6.67 13.05 6.72
CA VAL A 57 5.65 12.38 5.91
C VAL A 57 5.39 10.99 6.48
N ILE A 58 4.18 10.77 6.99
CA ILE A 58 3.75 9.45 7.44
C ILE A 58 3.06 8.76 6.26
N PHE A 59 3.68 7.69 5.78
CA PHE A 59 3.15 6.85 4.70
C PHE A 59 2.67 5.53 5.28
N GLU A 60 1.37 5.33 5.35
CA GLU A 60 0.77 4.16 5.95
C GLU A 60 0.09 3.23 4.94
N GLY A 61 0.02 1.96 5.25
CA GLY A 61 -0.69 0.96 4.47
C GLY A 61 -0.41 -0.44 4.98
N TRP A 62 -1.32 -1.37 4.75
CA TRP A 62 -1.22 -2.73 5.28
C TRP A 62 -0.07 -3.56 4.69
N CYS A 63 0.40 -3.23 3.49
CA CYS A 63 1.53 -3.90 2.83
C CYS A 63 2.81 -3.04 2.76
N VAL A 64 2.85 -1.88 3.42
CA VAL A 64 4.04 -1.02 3.43
C VAL A 64 5.21 -1.75 4.09
N GLY A 65 6.36 -1.77 3.41
CA GLY A 65 7.56 -2.48 3.86
C GLY A 65 7.54 -3.99 3.61
N ALA A 66 6.49 -4.55 2.98
CA ALA A 66 6.46 -5.97 2.64
C ALA A 66 7.61 -6.36 1.72
N LYS A 67 8.25 -7.48 2.04
CA LYS A 67 9.39 -8.01 1.27
C LYS A 67 8.94 -9.15 0.36
N PRO A 68 9.58 -9.32 -0.81
CA PRO A 68 9.28 -10.45 -1.67
C PRO A 68 9.74 -11.77 -1.05
N GLN A 69 9.01 -12.83 -1.35
CA GLN A 69 9.35 -14.19 -0.98
C GLN A 69 10.37 -14.79 -1.95
N THR A 70 11.12 -15.80 -1.50
CA THR A 70 11.97 -16.62 -2.36
C THR A 70 11.12 -17.53 -3.24
N ALA A 71 11.69 -18.04 -4.35
CA ALA A 71 11.02 -18.98 -5.24
C ALA A 71 10.56 -20.26 -4.49
N LYS A 72 11.36 -20.74 -3.53
CA LYS A 72 11.02 -21.89 -2.69
C LYS A 72 9.79 -21.63 -1.82
N GLN A 73 9.70 -20.43 -1.20
CA GLN A 73 8.56 -20.04 -0.39
C GLN A 73 7.27 -19.91 -1.21
N LEU A 74 7.36 -19.34 -2.42
CA LEU A 74 6.19 -19.19 -3.30
C LEU A 74 5.58 -20.51 -3.73
N LYS A 75 6.37 -21.58 -3.88
CA LYS A 75 5.85 -22.90 -4.27
C LYS A 75 4.89 -23.47 -3.24
N LYS A 76 5.07 -23.14 -1.95
CA LYS A 76 4.23 -23.66 -0.87
C LYS A 76 3.05 -22.70 -0.63
N PRO A 77 1.80 -23.12 -0.85
CA PRO A 77 0.63 -22.31 -0.54
C PRO A 77 0.52 -22.11 0.98
N ILE A 78 0.17 -20.90 1.41
CA ILE A 78 0.05 -20.55 2.84
C ILE A 78 -1.41 -20.63 3.34
N ASN A 79 -2.36 -20.75 2.44
CA ASN A 79 -3.79 -20.84 2.76
C ASN A 79 -4.55 -21.64 1.71
N SER A 80 -5.83 -21.90 1.98
CA SER A 80 -6.71 -22.65 1.09
C SER A 80 -6.95 -21.95 -0.25
N LEU A 81 -7.04 -20.64 -0.26
CA LEU A 81 -7.24 -19.85 -1.49
C LEU A 81 -6.06 -20.05 -2.46
N GLU A 82 -4.83 -19.93 -1.99
CA GLU A 82 -3.65 -20.19 -2.81
C GLU A 82 -3.57 -21.65 -3.27
N LYS A 83 -3.96 -22.60 -2.38
CA LYS A 83 -3.94 -24.03 -2.69
C LYS A 83 -4.94 -24.40 -3.78
N VAL A 84 -6.15 -23.82 -3.78
CA VAL A 84 -7.25 -24.19 -4.67
C VAL A 84 -7.25 -23.35 -5.94
N TYR A 85 -7.09 -22.02 -5.81
CA TYR A 85 -7.32 -21.08 -6.92
C TYR A 85 -6.04 -20.53 -7.57
N ASP A 86 -4.86 -20.79 -7.00
CA ASP A 86 -3.58 -20.38 -7.58
C ASP A 86 -2.55 -21.51 -7.65
N GLN A 87 -2.99 -22.70 -8.06
CA GLN A 87 -2.13 -23.88 -8.20
C GLN A 87 -0.96 -23.63 -9.17
N GLY A 88 -1.21 -22.88 -10.25
CA GLY A 88 -0.21 -22.48 -11.23
C GLY A 88 0.72 -21.33 -10.78
N LEU A 89 0.64 -20.86 -9.53
CA LEU A 89 1.48 -19.78 -8.98
C LEU A 89 1.35 -18.43 -9.71
N LYS A 90 0.33 -18.24 -10.53
CA LYS A 90 0.18 -17.07 -11.40
C LYS A 90 0.05 -15.76 -10.58
N TRP A 91 -0.87 -15.77 -9.62
CA TRP A 91 -1.16 -14.60 -8.81
C TRP A 91 -0.07 -14.30 -7.78
N ARG A 92 0.40 -15.33 -7.06
CA ARG A 92 1.50 -15.19 -6.10
C ARG A 92 2.77 -14.68 -6.77
N THR A 93 3.11 -15.19 -7.94
CA THR A 93 4.27 -14.74 -8.71
C THR A 93 4.11 -13.31 -9.17
N HIS A 94 2.91 -12.91 -9.65
CA HIS A 94 2.64 -11.53 -10.05
C HIS A 94 2.87 -10.56 -8.86
N VAL A 95 2.22 -10.82 -7.72
CA VAL A 95 2.36 -10.01 -6.50
C VAL A 95 3.82 -9.92 -6.06
N ASN A 96 4.52 -11.06 -6.05
CA ASN A 96 5.91 -11.13 -5.64
C ASN A 96 6.85 -10.35 -6.58
N ASN A 97 6.59 -10.37 -7.88
CA ASN A 97 7.35 -9.59 -8.85
C ASN A 97 7.11 -8.08 -8.67
N GLN A 98 5.89 -7.66 -8.36
CA GLN A 98 5.61 -6.28 -8.01
C GLN A 98 6.42 -5.83 -6.78
N LEU A 99 6.47 -6.66 -5.73
CA LEU A 99 7.29 -6.40 -4.54
C LEU A 99 8.79 -6.32 -4.86
N LYS A 100 9.29 -7.18 -5.76
CA LYS A 100 10.71 -7.18 -6.18
C LYS A 100 11.11 -5.93 -6.96
N THR A 101 10.18 -5.29 -7.63
CA THR A 101 10.44 -4.21 -8.59
C THR A 101 9.89 -2.87 -8.07
N LYS A 102 8.71 -2.47 -8.52
CA LYS A 102 8.13 -1.14 -8.24
C LYS A 102 7.99 -0.83 -6.75
N TYR A 103 7.50 -1.79 -5.96
CA TYR A 103 7.32 -1.57 -4.52
C TYR A 103 8.65 -1.47 -3.77
N LYS A 104 9.67 -2.25 -4.17
CA LYS A 104 11.02 -2.09 -3.63
C LYS A 104 11.54 -0.67 -3.83
N THR A 105 11.37 -0.13 -5.05
CA THR A 105 11.78 1.24 -5.36
C THR A 105 11.03 2.27 -4.51
N LEU A 106 9.72 2.06 -4.29
CA LEU A 106 8.90 2.92 -3.44
C LEU A 106 9.35 2.85 -1.97
N PHE A 107 9.51 1.65 -1.43
CA PHE A 107 9.87 1.46 -0.01
C PHE A 107 11.29 1.91 0.31
N ASN A 108 12.19 1.90 -0.66
CA ASN A 108 13.52 2.50 -0.52
C ASN A 108 13.50 4.04 -0.37
N GLN A 109 12.34 4.68 -0.58
CA GLN A 109 12.19 6.11 -0.30
C GLN A 109 11.90 6.41 1.18
N LEU A 110 11.57 5.40 1.98
CA LEU A 110 11.26 5.54 3.40
C LEU A 110 12.55 5.64 4.21
N ASP A 111 12.61 6.61 5.13
CA ASP A 111 13.77 6.80 6.00
C ASP A 111 13.67 5.92 7.26
N GLY A 112 12.47 5.48 7.62
CA GLY A 112 12.19 4.56 8.71
C GLY A 112 10.92 3.76 8.49
N LEU A 113 10.80 2.61 9.16
CA LEU A 113 9.62 1.75 9.11
C LEU A 113 9.18 1.40 10.52
N LEU A 114 7.93 1.74 10.84
CA LEU A 114 7.26 1.29 12.07
C LEU A 114 6.27 0.18 11.73
N TYR A 115 6.45 -0.98 12.33
CA TYR A 115 5.56 -2.12 12.15
C TYR A 115 4.67 -2.32 13.38
N LEU A 116 3.36 -2.11 13.20
CA LEU A 116 2.35 -2.35 14.23
C LEU A 116 1.91 -3.81 14.19
N LYS A 117 2.45 -4.62 15.09
CA LYS A 117 2.13 -6.05 15.17
C LYS A 117 0.99 -6.30 16.14
N ALA A 118 -0.14 -6.80 15.64
CA ALA A 118 -1.19 -7.32 16.52
C ALA A 118 -0.77 -8.66 17.14
N LYS A 119 -1.16 -8.89 18.39
CA LYS A 119 -0.81 -10.08 19.17
C LYS A 119 -1.40 -11.36 18.56
N ASN A 120 -2.61 -11.28 18.02
CA ASN A 120 -3.29 -12.35 17.29
C ASN A 120 -4.40 -11.80 16.41
N PHE A 121 -5.01 -12.65 15.57
CA PHE A 121 -6.05 -12.24 14.62
C PHE A 121 -7.36 -11.84 15.32
N ASN A 122 -7.70 -12.46 16.45
CA ASN A 122 -8.92 -12.12 17.19
C ASN A 122 -8.90 -10.67 17.69
N LEU A 123 -7.73 -10.16 18.07
CA LEU A 123 -7.57 -8.76 18.44
C LEU A 123 -7.90 -7.81 17.27
N LEU A 124 -7.42 -8.12 16.07
CA LEU A 124 -7.75 -7.35 14.87
C LEU A 124 -9.25 -7.36 14.57
N ARG A 125 -9.89 -8.52 14.67
CA ARG A 125 -11.34 -8.66 14.51
C ARG A 125 -12.09 -7.81 15.52
N ASN A 126 -11.69 -7.83 16.79
CA ASN A 126 -12.34 -7.04 17.84
C ASN A 126 -12.17 -5.53 17.61
N TRP A 127 -10.99 -5.09 17.16
CA TRP A 127 -10.77 -3.68 16.80
C TRP A 127 -11.66 -3.26 15.63
N ARG A 128 -11.80 -4.13 14.63
CA ARG A 128 -12.67 -3.85 13.48
C ARG A 128 -14.14 -3.77 13.91
N LEU A 129 -14.61 -4.70 14.71
CA LEU A 129 -15.97 -4.67 15.26
C LEU A 129 -16.24 -3.40 16.08
N LYS A 130 -15.26 -2.98 16.91
CA LYS A 130 -15.37 -1.74 17.69
C LYS A 130 -15.43 -0.51 16.78
N GLN A 131 -14.68 -0.50 15.69
CA GLN A 131 -14.71 0.57 14.69
C GLN A 131 -16.07 0.66 14.00
N GLU A 132 -16.61 -0.48 13.54
CA GLU A 132 -17.92 -0.54 12.88
C GLU A 132 -19.04 -0.05 13.80
N ARG A 133 -19.07 -0.51 15.07
CA ARG A 133 -20.07 -0.07 16.07
C ARG A 133 -20.05 1.43 16.38
N LYS A 134 -18.95 2.13 16.08
CA LYS A 134 -18.85 3.59 16.26
C LYS A 134 -19.33 4.38 15.04
N LEU A 135 -19.56 3.71 13.92
CA LEU A 135 -20.06 4.33 12.69
C LEU A 135 -21.58 4.29 12.57
N TRP A 136 -22.25 3.51 13.45
CA TRP A 136 -23.71 3.38 13.62
C TRP A 136 -24.13 3.94 14.98
#